data_4eb28576fccd13ca238c442eb89a7fbc
#
_entry.id   4eb28576fccd13ca238c442eb89a7fbc
#
_cell.length_a   1.000
_cell.length_b   1.000
_cell.length_c   1.000
_cell.angle_alpha   90.00
_cell.angle_beta   90.00
_cell.angle_gamma   90.00
#
_symmetry.space_group_name_H-M   'P 1'
#
loop_
_entity.id
_entity.type
_entity.pdbx_description
1 polymer ?
#
loop_
_entity_poly.entity_id
_entity_poly.type
_entity_poly.pdbx_seq_one_letter_code
_entity_poly.pdbx_strand_id
1 'polypeptide(L)'
;MADEKKGFFKRLKEGLTKTRNNIVNSFSSVFGASRIDDDFYEELEETFIMADMGYETTEKVIENLKERVKEAKIKEPAACKELIINIIRDQMMVDDSAYDFENKKSVVLVIGVNGVGKTTTIGKLAAQYKKAGKKVLIAAADTFRAAAIDQLKTWADRA
;
A
#
# COMPACT_ATOMS: atom_id res chain seq x y z
N MET A 1 -0.57 -27.01 3.67
CA MET A 1 -0.28 -25.74 2.97
C MET A 1 -1.51 -24.94 2.54
N ALA A 2 -2.59 -25.51 2.02
CA ALA A 2 -3.80 -24.75 1.66
C ALA A 2 -4.61 -24.23 2.87
N ASP A 3 -4.66 -24.99 3.97
CA ASP A 3 -5.38 -24.61 5.19
C ASP A 3 -4.66 -23.54 6.02
N GLU A 4 -3.32 -23.51 6.03
CA GLU A 4 -2.55 -22.46 6.70
C GLU A 4 -2.71 -21.11 5.99
N LYS A 5 -2.80 -21.08 4.65
CA LYS A 5 -3.07 -19.86 3.88
C LYS A 5 -4.47 -19.32 4.16
N LYS A 6 -5.49 -20.19 4.28
CA LYS A 6 -6.85 -19.77 4.66
C LYS A 6 -6.89 -19.16 6.06
N GLY A 7 -6.16 -19.73 7.03
CA GLY A 7 -6.06 -19.19 8.39
C GLY A 7 -5.36 -17.83 8.44
N PHE A 8 -4.32 -17.62 7.64
CA PHE A 8 -3.62 -16.35 7.54
C PHE A 8 -4.51 -15.22 6.98
N PHE A 9 -5.18 -15.46 5.86
CA PHE A 9 -6.10 -14.49 5.26
C PHE A 9 -7.30 -14.17 6.15
N LYS A 10 -7.80 -15.15 6.91
CA LYS A 10 -8.87 -14.92 7.88
C LYS A 10 -8.42 -13.98 8.99
N ARG A 11 -7.25 -14.22 9.60
CA ARG A 11 -6.67 -13.35 10.65
C ARG A 11 -6.36 -11.95 10.13
N LEU A 12 -5.83 -11.84 8.92
CA LEU A 12 -5.57 -10.55 8.28
C LEU A 12 -6.87 -9.77 8.08
N LYS A 13 -7.90 -10.42 7.58
CA LYS A 13 -9.23 -9.82 7.40
C LYS A 13 -9.84 -9.38 8.74
N GLU A 14 -9.74 -10.20 9.77
CA GLU A 14 -10.22 -9.88 11.12
C GLU A 14 -9.44 -8.68 11.71
N GLY A 15 -8.10 -8.66 11.57
CA GLY A 15 -7.25 -7.55 12.03
C GLY A 15 -7.55 -6.22 11.34
N LEU A 16 -7.94 -6.25 10.07
CA LEU A 16 -8.28 -5.06 9.28
C LEU A 16 -9.75 -4.65 9.37
N THR A 17 -10.59 -5.43 10.06
CA THR A 17 -12.04 -5.19 10.08
C THR A 17 -12.40 -3.83 10.68
N LYS A 18 -11.73 -3.41 11.75
CA LYS A 18 -11.98 -2.11 12.40
C LYS A 18 -11.65 -0.95 11.47
N THR A 19 -10.46 -0.96 10.88
CA THR A 19 -10.01 0.06 9.90
C THR A 19 -10.93 0.10 8.69
N ARG A 20 -11.23 -1.08 8.12
CA ARG A 20 -12.16 -1.20 7.00
C ARG A 20 -13.54 -0.62 7.31
N ASN A 21 -14.11 -0.94 8.47
CA ASN A 21 -15.46 -0.48 8.83
C ASN A 21 -15.49 1.04 9.04
N ASN A 22 -14.46 1.63 9.63
CA ASN A 22 -14.37 3.08 9.78
C ASN A 22 -14.36 3.76 8.41
N ILE A 23 -13.50 3.30 7.49
CA ILE A 23 -13.41 3.84 6.12
C ILE A 23 -14.74 3.65 5.38
N VAL A 24 -15.30 2.43 5.40
CA VAL A 24 -16.57 2.14 4.71
C VAL A 24 -17.72 3.00 5.21
N ASN A 25 -17.79 3.25 6.51
CA ASN A 25 -18.86 4.09 7.07
C ASN A 25 -18.72 5.56 6.64
N SER A 26 -17.49 6.11 6.63
CA SER A 26 -17.24 7.47 6.16
C SER A 26 -17.60 7.63 4.68
N PHE A 27 -17.20 6.69 3.83
CA PHE A 27 -17.56 6.72 2.41
C PHE A 27 -19.05 6.45 2.15
N SER A 28 -19.74 5.71 3.02
CA SER A 28 -21.16 5.40 2.83
C SER A 28 -22.06 6.63 2.94
N SER A 29 -21.68 7.63 3.76
CA SER A 29 -22.40 8.90 3.84
C SER A 29 -22.26 9.69 2.54
N VAL A 30 -21.04 9.84 2.04
CA VAL A 30 -20.74 10.58 0.81
C VAL A 30 -21.47 9.98 -0.41
N PHE A 31 -21.39 8.64 -0.59
CA PHE A 31 -22.06 7.97 -1.69
C PHE A 31 -23.60 7.89 -1.53
N GLY A 32 -24.13 8.21 -0.36
CA GLY A 32 -25.54 8.36 -0.10
C GLY A 32 -26.11 9.74 -0.44
N ALA A 33 -25.29 10.69 -0.91
CA ALA A 33 -25.71 12.01 -1.36
C ALA A 33 -26.75 11.89 -2.52
N SER A 34 -27.58 12.93 -2.66
CA SER A 34 -28.64 12.94 -3.68
C SER A 34 -28.15 13.34 -5.07
N ARG A 35 -26.98 13.98 -5.17
CA ARG A 35 -26.43 14.51 -6.43
C ARG A 35 -24.90 14.62 -6.33
N ILE A 36 -24.27 14.79 -7.50
CA ILE A 36 -22.84 15.06 -7.64
C ILE A 36 -22.69 16.56 -7.89
N ASP A 37 -22.30 17.30 -6.87
CA ASP A 37 -22.06 18.74 -6.90
C ASP A 37 -20.73 19.05 -6.19
N ASP A 38 -20.45 20.33 -5.99
CA ASP A 38 -19.19 20.74 -5.35
C ASP A 38 -19.13 20.23 -3.91
N ASP A 39 -20.22 20.25 -3.16
CA ASP A 39 -20.31 19.73 -1.80
C ASP A 39 -19.95 18.23 -1.74
N PHE A 40 -20.42 17.43 -2.71
CA PHE A 40 -20.05 16.01 -2.84
C PHE A 40 -18.54 15.80 -2.99
N TYR A 41 -17.88 16.62 -3.82
CA TYR A 41 -16.43 16.50 -4.02
C TYR A 41 -15.64 16.97 -2.80
N GLU A 42 -16.09 18.02 -2.11
CA GLU A 42 -15.47 18.51 -0.87
C GLU A 42 -15.57 17.45 0.25
N GLU A 43 -16.74 16.86 0.45
CA GLU A 43 -16.95 15.79 1.44
C GLU A 43 -16.10 14.54 1.14
N LEU A 44 -15.93 14.23 -0.14
CA LEU A 44 -15.11 13.13 -0.59
C LEU A 44 -13.61 13.42 -0.36
N GLU A 45 -13.15 14.65 -0.62
CA GLU A 45 -11.79 15.10 -0.35
C GLU A 45 -11.47 15.03 1.14
N GLU A 46 -12.34 15.56 2.00
CA GLU A 46 -12.19 15.46 3.45
C GLU A 46 -12.12 13.99 3.91
N THR A 47 -12.95 13.12 3.34
CA THR A 47 -12.97 11.70 3.67
C THR A 47 -11.65 11.01 3.30
N PHE A 48 -11.04 11.35 2.17
CA PHE A 48 -9.73 10.82 1.77
C PHE A 48 -8.61 11.32 2.69
N ILE A 49 -8.62 12.60 3.05
CA ILE A 49 -7.64 13.18 3.97
C ILE A 49 -7.76 12.55 5.37
N MET A 50 -8.98 12.36 5.86
CA MET A 50 -9.25 11.68 7.12
C MET A 50 -8.85 10.20 7.10
N ALA A 51 -8.80 9.58 5.93
CA ALA A 51 -8.28 8.23 5.71
C ALA A 51 -6.74 8.19 5.56
N ASP A 52 -6.05 9.30 5.87
CA ASP A 52 -4.58 9.45 5.78
C ASP A 52 -4.04 9.38 4.33
N MET A 53 -4.87 9.71 3.35
CA MET A 53 -4.42 9.93 1.98
C MET A 53 -3.78 11.33 1.90
N GLY A 54 -2.55 11.41 1.40
CA GLY A 54 -1.85 12.69 1.27
C GLY A 54 -2.59 13.66 0.34
N TYR A 55 -2.54 14.97 0.63
CA TYR A 55 -3.25 16.00 -0.10
C TYR A 55 -3.05 15.93 -1.62
N GLU A 56 -1.80 15.85 -2.09
CA GLU A 56 -1.48 15.78 -3.51
C GLU A 56 -2.12 14.56 -4.22
N THR A 57 -2.19 13.43 -3.52
CA THR A 57 -2.81 12.21 -4.05
C THR A 57 -4.33 12.36 -4.09
N THR A 58 -4.91 12.94 -3.05
CA THR A 58 -6.35 13.23 -2.96
C THR A 58 -6.78 14.15 -4.09
N GLU A 59 -6.08 15.26 -4.29
CA GLU A 59 -6.34 16.23 -5.37
C GLU A 59 -6.36 15.53 -6.73
N LYS A 60 -5.34 14.73 -7.04
CA LYS A 60 -5.27 13.95 -8.29
C LYS A 60 -6.45 12.97 -8.46
N VAL A 61 -6.87 12.32 -7.38
CA VAL A 61 -8.03 11.41 -7.41
C VAL A 61 -9.31 12.17 -7.71
N ILE A 62 -9.53 13.31 -7.04
CA ILE A 62 -10.72 14.14 -7.22
C ILE A 62 -10.78 14.75 -8.62
N GLU A 63 -9.67 15.28 -9.15
CA GLU A 63 -9.62 15.81 -10.51
C GLU A 63 -9.95 14.74 -11.55
N ASN A 64 -9.30 13.57 -11.48
CA ASN A 64 -9.60 12.44 -12.36
C ASN A 64 -11.05 11.98 -12.24
N LEU A 65 -11.62 12.02 -11.03
CA LEU A 65 -13.02 11.66 -10.81
C LEU A 65 -13.95 12.65 -11.53
N LYS A 66 -13.72 13.97 -11.37
CA LYS A 66 -14.48 15.03 -12.04
C LYS A 66 -14.49 14.84 -13.56
N GLU A 67 -13.35 14.55 -14.15
CA GLU A 67 -13.22 14.29 -15.59
C GLU A 67 -14.01 13.06 -16.01
N ARG A 68 -13.82 11.91 -15.35
CA ARG A 68 -14.52 10.66 -15.68
C ARG A 68 -16.04 10.75 -15.48
N VAL A 69 -16.48 11.44 -14.43
CA VAL A 69 -17.92 11.71 -14.18
C VAL A 69 -18.52 12.51 -15.32
N LYS A 70 -17.83 13.55 -15.79
CA LYS A 70 -18.24 14.40 -16.90
C LYS A 70 -18.29 13.62 -18.22
N GLU A 71 -17.27 12.85 -18.53
CA GLU A 71 -17.16 12.06 -19.75
C GLU A 71 -18.24 10.97 -19.82
N ALA A 72 -18.43 10.23 -18.73
CA ALA A 72 -19.39 9.15 -18.62
C ALA A 72 -20.82 9.65 -18.33
N LYS A 73 -21.02 10.97 -18.14
CA LYS A 73 -22.31 11.60 -17.81
C LYS A 73 -22.99 10.96 -16.61
N ILE A 74 -22.21 10.61 -15.59
CA ILE A 74 -22.72 10.00 -14.36
C ILE A 74 -23.46 11.05 -13.55
N LYS A 75 -24.65 10.67 -13.05
CA LYS A 75 -25.50 11.55 -12.25
C LYS A 75 -25.68 11.06 -10.80
N GLU A 76 -25.42 9.79 -10.54
CA GLU A 76 -25.64 9.16 -9.25
C GLU A 76 -24.32 9.03 -8.47
N PRO A 77 -24.22 9.59 -7.24
CA PRO A 77 -23.03 9.48 -6.42
C PRO A 77 -22.56 8.03 -6.18
N ALA A 78 -23.50 7.10 -6.05
CA ALA A 78 -23.20 5.68 -5.86
C ALA A 78 -22.34 5.08 -7.00
N ALA A 79 -22.49 5.55 -8.23
CA ALA A 79 -21.73 5.11 -9.39
C ALA A 79 -20.27 5.60 -9.34
N CYS A 80 -19.99 6.70 -8.62
CA CYS A 80 -18.62 7.22 -8.44
C CYS A 80 -17.71 6.27 -7.69
N LYS A 81 -18.26 5.38 -6.86
CA LYS A 81 -17.48 4.40 -6.09
C LYS A 81 -16.61 3.52 -6.97
N GLU A 82 -17.16 3.01 -8.05
CA GLU A 82 -16.41 2.13 -8.97
C GLU A 82 -15.36 2.90 -9.76
N LEU A 83 -15.66 4.13 -10.14
CA LEU A 83 -14.69 5.03 -10.77
C LEU A 83 -13.50 5.31 -9.85
N ILE A 84 -13.75 5.64 -8.59
CA ILE A 84 -12.70 5.90 -7.59
C ILE A 84 -11.80 4.69 -7.40
N ILE A 85 -12.39 3.49 -7.28
CA ILE A 85 -11.62 2.24 -7.17
C ILE A 85 -10.69 2.07 -8.37
N ASN A 86 -11.17 2.35 -9.57
CA ASN A 86 -10.37 2.25 -10.79
C ASN A 86 -9.28 3.33 -10.85
N ILE A 87 -9.60 4.58 -10.48
CA ILE A 87 -8.63 5.69 -10.44
C ILE A 87 -7.49 5.35 -9.46
N ILE A 88 -7.82 4.92 -8.24
CA ILE A 88 -6.82 4.53 -7.24
C ILE A 88 -5.99 3.34 -7.74
N ARG A 89 -6.63 2.33 -8.34
CA ARG A 89 -5.93 1.19 -8.93
C ARG A 89 -4.95 1.64 -10.01
N ASP A 90 -5.39 2.50 -10.93
CA ASP A 90 -4.55 3.01 -12.01
C ASP A 90 -3.34 3.78 -11.45
N GLN A 91 -3.52 4.57 -10.40
CA GLN A 91 -2.43 5.30 -9.72
C GLN A 91 -1.47 4.38 -8.96
N MET A 92 -1.94 3.22 -8.49
CA MET A 92 -1.11 2.22 -7.81
C MET A 92 -0.40 1.28 -8.78
N MET A 93 -0.73 1.31 -10.07
CA MET A 93 -0.04 0.52 -11.09
C MET A 93 1.38 1.05 -11.26
N VAL A 94 2.33 0.16 -11.03
CA VAL A 94 3.76 0.42 -11.21
C VAL A 94 4.17 -0.25 -12.50
N ASP A 95 4.94 0.47 -13.32
CA ASP A 95 5.50 -0.09 -14.55
C ASP A 95 6.37 -1.31 -14.24
N ASP A 96 6.32 -2.34 -15.09
CA ASP A 96 7.12 -3.56 -14.93
C ASP A 96 8.62 -3.26 -14.83
N SER A 97 9.08 -2.16 -15.43
CA SER A 97 10.46 -1.68 -15.35
C SER A 97 10.88 -1.29 -13.92
N ALA A 98 9.95 -0.99 -13.02
CA ALA A 98 10.25 -0.68 -11.62
C ALA A 98 10.91 -1.86 -10.88
N TYR A 99 10.70 -3.09 -11.36
CA TYR A 99 11.31 -4.31 -10.80
C TYR A 99 12.54 -4.80 -11.57
N ASP A 100 12.98 -4.09 -12.59
CA ASP A 100 14.18 -4.43 -13.39
C ASP A 100 15.46 -4.55 -12.55
N PHE A 101 15.49 -3.89 -11.39
CA PHE A 101 16.59 -4.00 -10.44
C PHE A 101 16.85 -5.46 -10.01
N GLU A 102 15.85 -6.32 -10.06
CA GLU A 102 15.99 -7.75 -9.71
C GLU A 102 16.87 -8.52 -10.69
N ASN A 103 16.98 -8.05 -11.92
CA ASN A 103 17.75 -8.68 -13.00
C ASN A 103 19.14 -8.06 -13.21
N LYS A 104 19.52 -7.08 -12.40
CA LYS A 104 20.78 -6.32 -12.46
C LYS A 104 21.54 -6.41 -11.15
N LYS A 105 22.81 -6.03 -11.15
CA LYS A 105 23.56 -5.77 -9.91
C LYS A 105 23.01 -4.49 -9.29
N SER A 106 22.30 -4.63 -8.19
CA SER A 106 21.53 -3.56 -7.59
C SER A 106 21.77 -3.43 -6.09
N VAL A 107 21.48 -2.25 -5.55
CA VAL A 107 21.48 -1.98 -4.11
C VAL A 107 20.05 -1.73 -3.68
N VAL A 108 19.57 -2.50 -2.71
CA VAL A 108 18.23 -2.33 -2.11
C VAL A 108 18.37 -1.70 -0.73
N LEU A 109 17.90 -0.47 -0.58
CA LEU A 109 17.88 0.24 0.70
C LEU A 109 16.53 0.01 1.40
N VAL A 110 16.56 -0.60 2.60
CA VAL A 110 15.36 -0.82 3.41
C VAL A 110 15.30 0.24 4.50
N ILE A 111 14.31 1.12 4.40
CA ILE A 111 14.09 2.25 5.32
C ILE A 111 12.81 2.05 6.14
N GLY A 112 12.69 2.78 7.23
CA GLY A 112 11.50 2.81 8.10
C GLY A 112 11.85 3.14 9.54
N VAL A 113 10.83 3.42 10.37
CA VAL A 113 10.98 3.71 11.80
C VAL A 113 11.38 2.48 12.61
N ASN A 114 11.74 2.64 13.87
CA ASN A 114 12.13 1.52 14.73
C ASN A 114 10.94 0.57 14.96
N GLY A 115 11.24 -0.74 15.01
CA GLY A 115 10.23 -1.76 15.30
C GLY A 115 9.33 -2.20 14.13
N VAL A 116 9.35 -1.52 12.97
CA VAL A 116 8.49 -1.87 11.82
C VAL A 116 8.89 -3.15 11.07
N GLY A 117 9.98 -3.80 11.47
CA GLY A 117 10.39 -5.07 10.87
C GLY A 117 11.45 -4.98 9.77
N LYS A 118 12.19 -3.85 9.64
CA LYS A 118 13.26 -3.70 8.63
C LYS A 118 14.23 -4.89 8.59
N THR A 119 14.82 -5.24 9.72
CA THR A 119 15.80 -6.34 9.83
C THR A 119 15.20 -7.69 9.43
N THR A 120 13.97 -7.95 9.83
CA THR A 120 13.25 -9.17 9.44
C THR A 120 12.97 -9.21 7.95
N THR A 121 12.62 -8.07 7.35
CA THR A 121 12.38 -7.94 5.90
C THR A 121 13.65 -8.18 5.11
N ILE A 122 14.79 -7.60 5.55
CA ILE A 122 16.10 -7.81 4.94
C ILE A 122 16.45 -9.31 4.94
N GLY A 123 16.30 -10.00 6.08
CA GLY A 123 16.57 -11.43 6.17
C GLY A 123 15.71 -12.28 5.24
N LYS A 124 14.40 -11.97 5.15
CA LYS A 124 13.48 -12.67 4.24
C LYS A 124 13.80 -12.43 2.77
N LEU A 125 14.11 -11.19 2.38
CA LEU A 125 14.51 -10.85 1.01
C LEU A 125 15.83 -11.54 0.63
N ALA A 126 16.81 -11.53 1.53
CA ALA A 126 18.08 -12.22 1.31
C ALA A 126 17.90 -13.72 1.06
N ALA A 127 17.07 -14.38 1.89
CA ALA A 127 16.74 -15.79 1.72
C ALA A 127 16.01 -16.05 0.40
N GLN A 128 15.09 -15.18 0.01
CA GLN A 128 14.35 -15.29 -1.24
C GLN A 128 15.29 -15.18 -2.46
N TYR A 129 16.15 -14.17 -2.48
CA TYR A 129 17.09 -13.97 -3.59
C TYR A 129 18.15 -15.07 -3.65
N LYS A 130 18.64 -15.55 -2.52
CA LYS A 130 19.57 -16.69 -2.48
C LYS A 130 18.92 -17.96 -3.02
N LYS A 131 17.66 -18.23 -2.64
CA LYS A 131 16.88 -19.36 -3.20
C LYS A 131 16.67 -19.23 -4.70
N ALA A 132 16.59 -18.01 -5.22
CA ALA A 132 16.54 -17.73 -6.67
C ALA A 132 17.92 -17.79 -7.36
N GLY A 133 18.97 -18.27 -6.68
CA GLY A 133 20.34 -18.41 -7.21
C GLY A 133 21.14 -17.12 -7.29
N LYS A 134 20.69 -16.03 -6.68
CA LYS A 134 21.39 -14.74 -6.70
C LYS A 134 22.44 -14.66 -5.59
N LYS A 135 23.51 -13.94 -5.85
CA LYS A 135 24.51 -13.59 -4.84
C LYS A 135 24.03 -12.39 -4.05
N VAL A 136 23.88 -12.53 -2.74
CA VAL A 136 23.37 -11.49 -1.84
C VAL A 136 24.47 -11.05 -0.86
N LEU A 137 24.63 -9.74 -0.73
CA LEU A 137 25.45 -9.11 0.31
C LEU A 137 24.54 -8.29 1.20
N ILE A 138 24.60 -8.50 2.50
CA ILE A 138 23.87 -7.71 3.49
C ILE A 138 24.83 -6.72 4.13
N ALA A 139 24.50 -5.42 4.08
CA ALA A 139 25.24 -4.36 4.76
C ALA A 139 24.44 -3.85 5.97
N ALA A 140 25.04 -3.91 7.15
CA ALA A 140 24.44 -3.38 8.37
C ALA A 140 24.74 -1.88 8.49
N ALA A 141 23.73 -1.03 8.24
CA ALA A 141 23.83 0.42 8.40
C ALA A 141 23.22 0.94 9.71
N ASP A 142 22.77 0.07 10.61
CA ASP A 142 22.27 0.42 11.95
C ASP A 142 23.45 0.55 12.91
N THR A 143 24.08 1.72 12.91
CA THR A 143 25.29 2.00 13.72
C THR A 143 24.99 2.41 15.15
N PHE A 144 23.70 2.69 15.46
CA PHE A 144 23.29 3.12 16.79
C PHE A 144 22.99 1.98 17.76
N ARG A 145 22.77 0.76 17.26
CA ARG A 145 22.45 -0.41 18.08
C ARG A 145 23.49 -1.51 17.91
N ALA A 146 24.28 -1.71 18.97
CA ALA A 146 25.34 -2.73 18.96
C ALA A 146 24.83 -4.14 18.59
N ALA A 147 23.62 -4.52 19.07
CA ALA A 147 23.01 -5.81 18.78
C ALA A 147 22.43 -5.94 17.34
N ALA A 148 22.32 -4.85 16.57
CA ALA A 148 21.74 -4.90 15.24
C ALA A 148 22.63 -5.64 14.24
N ILE A 149 23.93 -5.53 14.39
CA ILE A 149 24.92 -6.24 13.55
C ILE A 149 24.82 -7.74 13.79
N ASP A 150 24.78 -8.19 15.05
CA ASP A 150 24.67 -9.61 15.38
C ASP A 150 23.34 -10.21 14.97
N GLN A 151 22.26 -9.42 15.06
CA GLN A 151 20.96 -9.83 14.55
C GLN A 151 20.98 -10.04 13.04
N LEU A 152 21.63 -9.15 12.28
CA LEU A 152 21.77 -9.29 10.83
C LEU A 152 22.67 -10.46 10.44
N LYS A 153 23.75 -10.71 11.19
CA LYS A 153 24.57 -11.93 11.00
C LYS A 153 23.75 -13.19 11.16
N THR A 154 22.95 -13.27 12.22
CA THR A 154 22.06 -14.43 12.45
C THR A 154 21.08 -14.64 11.27
N TRP A 155 20.58 -13.57 10.67
CA TRP A 155 19.73 -13.67 9.47
C TRP A 155 20.52 -14.07 8.23
N ALA A 156 21.74 -13.58 8.06
CA ALA A 156 22.62 -13.96 6.96
C ALA A 156 22.99 -15.45 7.00
N ASP A 157 23.24 -15.99 8.19
CA ASP A 157 23.57 -17.41 8.41
C ASP A 157 22.34 -18.32 8.14
N ARG A 158 21.14 -17.81 8.37
CA ARG A 158 19.87 -18.55 8.10
C ARG A 158 19.41 -18.48 6.65
N ALA A 159 19.87 -17.50 5.90
CA ALA A 159 19.50 -17.32 4.50
C ALA A 159 20.43 -18.11 3.59
#